data_ad37895ffc455bcb36079f7bda55d450
#
_entry.id   ad37895ffc455bcb36079f7bda55d450
#
_cell.length_a   1.000
_cell.length_b   1.000
_cell.length_c   1.000
_cell.angle_alpha   90.00
_cell.angle_beta   90.00
_cell.angle_gamma   90.00
#
_symmetry.space_group_name_H-M   'P 1'
#
loop_
_entity.id
_entity.type
_entity.pdbx_description
1 polymer ?
#
loop_
_entity_poly.entity_id
_entity_poly.type
_entity_poly.pdbx_seq_one_letter_code
_entity_poly.pdbx_strand_id
1 'polypeptide(L)'
;MSVTATARVATERGERYRKQLASHFGNKIEVAEDPSGTVLRWAFGGSTTLTVEAGALVMRADAGDAETLDRVKDVTGRHLERFGEKDGLVVTWQ
;
A
#
# COMPACT_ATOMS: atom_id res chain seq x y z
N MET A 1 -8.56 -0.03 -19.40
CA MET A 1 -9.37 0.51 -18.33
C MET A 1 -8.79 0.09 -17.00
N SER A 2 -8.60 1.01 -16.06
CA SER A 2 -8.02 0.66 -14.77
C SER A 2 -9.10 0.66 -13.68
N VAL A 3 -8.87 -0.15 -12.64
CA VAL A 3 -9.71 -0.18 -11.45
C VAL A 3 -8.86 0.21 -10.26
N THR A 4 -9.48 0.86 -9.29
CA THR A 4 -8.78 1.47 -8.15
C THR A 4 -9.52 1.20 -6.86
N ALA A 5 -8.77 1.02 -5.78
CA ALA A 5 -9.32 0.96 -4.43
C ALA A 5 -8.41 1.76 -3.51
N THR A 6 -8.97 2.33 -2.46
CA THR A 6 -8.21 3.14 -1.51
C THR A 6 -8.49 2.66 -0.10
N ALA A 7 -7.46 2.60 0.73
CA ALA A 7 -7.58 2.32 2.15
C ALA A 7 -6.92 3.46 2.92
N ARG A 8 -7.62 3.98 3.91
CA ARG A 8 -7.08 4.99 4.82
C ARG A 8 -6.92 4.34 6.18
N VAL A 9 -5.68 4.14 6.59
CA VAL A 9 -5.36 3.43 7.83
C VAL A 9 -4.96 4.46 8.88
N ALA A 10 -5.74 4.55 9.95
CA ALA A 10 -5.47 5.50 11.04
C ALA A 10 -4.20 5.07 11.79
N THR A 11 -3.19 5.91 11.79
CA THR A 11 -1.94 5.67 12.52
C THR A 11 -1.12 6.95 12.59
N GLU A 12 -0.48 7.19 13.72
CA GLU A 12 0.47 8.29 13.87
C GLU A 12 1.85 7.92 13.33
N ARG A 13 2.04 6.65 12.93
CA ARG A 13 3.32 6.12 12.45
C ARG A 13 3.32 5.83 10.95
N GLY A 14 2.53 6.57 10.18
CA GLY A 14 2.41 6.34 8.74
C GLY A 14 3.75 6.35 8.02
N GLU A 15 4.63 7.31 8.35
CA GLU A 15 5.95 7.41 7.73
C GLU A 15 6.79 6.16 8.00
N ARG A 16 6.74 5.63 9.22
CA ARG A 16 7.48 4.43 9.59
C ARG A 16 6.99 3.21 8.79
N TYR A 17 5.68 3.05 8.67
CA TYR A 17 5.11 1.92 7.93
C TYR A 17 5.35 2.06 6.44
N ARG A 18 5.28 3.27 5.90
CA ARG A 18 5.61 3.53 4.50
C ARG A 18 7.05 3.08 4.20
N LYS A 19 7.99 3.47 5.03
CA LYS A 19 9.39 3.08 4.86
C LYS A 19 9.58 1.57 5.00
N GLN A 20 8.88 0.97 5.95
CA GLN A 20 8.98 -0.48 6.18
C GLN A 20 8.47 -1.27 4.98
N LEU A 21 7.32 -0.86 4.42
CA LEU A 21 6.79 -1.52 3.22
C LEU A 21 7.72 -1.33 2.02
N ALA A 22 8.19 -0.11 1.80
CA ALA A 22 9.10 0.17 0.69
C ALA A 22 10.40 -0.64 0.81
N SER A 23 10.97 -0.72 2.00
CA SER A 23 12.18 -1.49 2.25
C SER A 23 11.96 -2.99 2.06
N HIS A 24 10.84 -3.50 2.58
CA HIS A 24 10.52 -4.92 2.47
C HIS A 24 10.36 -5.35 1.01
N PHE A 25 9.63 -4.58 0.22
CA PHE A 25 9.36 -4.92 -1.17
C PHE A 25 10.44 -4.46 -2.13
N GLY A 26 11.29 -3.51 -1.75
CA GLY A 26 12.32 -2.95 -2.62
C GLY A 26 13.34 -3.95 -3.14
N ASN A 27 13.46 -5.12 -2.50
CA ASN A 27 14.35 -6.19 -2.96
C ASN A 27 13.70 -7.10 -4.00
N LYS A 28 12.39 -6.97 -4.22
CA LYS A 28 11.63 -7.88 -5.07
C LYS A 28 10.93 -7.17 -6.22
N ILE A 29 10.57 -5.91 -6.03
CA ILE A 29 9.80 -5.14 -7.02
C ILE A 29 10.38 -3.75 -7.15
N GLU A 30 9.94 -3.03 -8.19
CA GLU A 30 10.33 -1.64 -8.38
C GLU A 30 9.59 -0.76 -7.37
N VAL A 31 10.34 0.06 -6.66
CA VAL A 31 9.80 1.05 -5.74
C VAL A 31 10.27 2.43 -6.21
N ALA A 32 9.33 3.33 -6.44
CA ALA A 32 9.64 4.68 -6.91
C ALA A 32 9.00 5.72 -5.98
N GLU A 33 9.65 6.89 -5.90
CA GLU A 33 9.09 8.04 -5.19
C GLU A 33 8.60 9.04 -6.22
N ASP A 34 7.39 9.55 -6.04
CA ASP A 34 6.87 10.62 -6.87
C ASP A 34 6.10 11.62 -6.00
N PRO A 35 5.61 12.74 -6.57
CA PRO A 35 4.92 13.76 -5.77
C PRO A 35 3.68 13.25 -5.03
N SER A 36 3.05 12.17 -5.50
CA SER A 36 1.86 11.62 -4.84
C SER A 36 2.21 10.61 -3.75
N GLY A 37 3.47 10.20 -3.62
CA GLY A 37 3.91 9.29 -2.57
C GLY A 37 4.89 8.23 -3.06
N THR A 38 4.97 7.13 -2.31
CA THR A 38 5.82 6.00 -2.65
C THR A 38 5.00 5.00 -3.47
N VAL A 39 5.48 4.65 -4.66
CA VAL A 39 4.78 3.74 -5.56
C VAL A 39 5.45 2.37 -5.56
N LEU A 40 4.69 1.34 -5.25
CA LEU A 40 5.13 -0.06 -5.33
C LEU A 40 4.56 -0.65 -6.61
N ARG A 41 5.44 -1.05 -7.54
CA ARG A 41 5.01 -1.62 -8.83
C ARG A 41 5.11 -3.13 -8.77
N TRP A 42 3.97 -3.79 -8.76
CA TRP A 42 3.92 -5.25 -8.58
C TRP A 42 4.29 -5.98 -9.86
N ALA A 43 5.10 -7.05 -9.72
CA ALA A 43 5.54 -7.86 -10.86
C ALA A 43 4.38 -8.55 -11.58
N PHE A 44 3.30 -8.86 -10.86
CA PHE A 44 2.12 -9.50 -11.44
C PHE A 44 1.14 -8.51 -12.07
N GLY A 45 1.48 -7.23 -12.06
CA GLY A 45 0.63 -6.14 -12.57
C GLY A 45 0.06 -5.29 -11.46
N GLY A 46 -0.28 -4.05 -11.80
CA GLY A 46 -0.82 -3.12 -10.84
C GLY A 46 0.22 -2.43 -9.98
N SER A 47 -0.24 -1.51 -9.15
CA SER A 47 0.63 -0.74 -8.26
C SER A 47 -0.11 -0.33 -6.99
N THR A 48 0.67 0.02 -5.97
CA THR A 48 0.16 0.61 -4.74
C THR A 48 0.90 1.90 -4.49
N THR A 49 0.17 2.99 -4.24
CA THR A 49 0.77 4.27 -3.89
C THR A 49 0.53 4.52 -2.40
N LEU A 50 1.61 4.79 -1.67
CA LEU A 50 1.58 5.01 -0.24
C LEU A 50 1.77 6.50 0.03
N THR A 51 0.78 7.13 0.66
CA THR A 51 0.83 8.56 1.00
C THR A 51 0.64 8.73 2.50
N VAL A 52 1.56 9.46 3.14
CA VAL A 52 1.47 9.74 4.57
C VAL A 52 0.70 11.03 4.77
N GLU A 53 -0.35 10.95 5.59
CA GLU A 53 -1.13 12.13 5.99
C GLU A 53 -1.12 12.25 7.50
N ALA A 54 -1.55 13.41 8.01
CA ALA A 54 -1.68 13.59 9.44
C ALA A 54 -2.65 12.56 10.01
N GLY A 55 -2.16 11.70 10.89
CA GLY A 55 -2.97 10.68 11.54
C GLY A 55 -3.35 9.49 10.67
N ALA A 56 -2.77 9.34 9.47
CA ALA A 56 -3.12 8.21 8.61
C ALA A 56 -2.04 7.84 7.59
N LEU A 57 -2.07 6.58 7.18
CA LEU A 57 -1.36 6.13 6.00
C LEU A 57 -2.43 5.79 4.95
N VAL A 58 -2.36 6.45 3.81
CA VAL A 58 -3.31 6.23 2.71
C VAL A 58 -2.65 5.33 1.67
N MET A 59 -3.33 4.26 1.30
CA MET A 59 -2.85 3.33 0.29
C MET A 59 -3.85 3.27 -0.85
N ARG A 60 -3.37 3.55 -2.05
CA ARG A 60 -4.19 3.47 -3.26
C ARG A 60 -3.70 2.32 -4.12
N ALA A 61 -4.58 1.37 -4.40
CA ALA A 61 -4.28 0.22 -5.25
C ALA A 61 -4.88 0.47 -6.64
N ASP A 62 -4.07 0.25 -7.68
CA ASP A 62 -4.48 0.42 -9.07
C ASP A 62 -4.12 -0.83 -9.84
N ALA A 63 -5.01 -1.27 -10.73
CA ALA A 63 -4.75 -2.44 -11.57
C ALA A 63 -5.55 -2.34 -12.88
N GLY A 64 -5.22 -3.19 -13.85
CA GLY A 64 -5.92 -3.21 -15.12
C GLY A 64 -7.24 -3.97 -15.10
N ASP A 65 -7.45 -4.80 -14.08
CA ASP A 65 -8.69 -5.58 -13.93
C ASP A 65 -8.96 -5.88 -12.46
N ALA A 66 -10.17 -6.36 -12.19
CA ALA A 66 -10.62 -6.59 -10.82
C ALA A 66 -9.84 -7.71 -10.11
N GLU A 67 -9.47 -8.75 -10.83
CA GLU A 67 -8.74 -9.87 -10.26
C GLU A 67 -7.34 -9.43 -9.80
N THR A 68 -6.64 -8.68 -10.64
CA THR A 68 -5.34 -8.13 -10.29
C THR A 68 -5.46 -7.14 -9.14
N LEU A 69 -6.51 -6.32 -9.14
CA LEU A 69 -6.75 -5.38 -8.05
C LEU A 69 -6.91 -6.11 -6.72
N ASP A 70 -7.69 -7.19 -6.69
CA ASP A 70 -7.87 -7.97 -5.47
C ASP A 70 -6.55 -8.51 -4.95
N ARG A 71 -5.68 -8.93 -5.85
CA ARG A 71 -4.35 -9.41 -5.48
C ARG A 71 -3.46 -8.30 -4.91
N VAL A 72 -3.49 -7.12 -5.53
CA VAL A 72 -2.76 -5.96 -5.03
C VAL A 72 -3.23 -5.57 -3.64
N LYS A 73 -4.55 -5.53 -3.42
CA LYS A 73 -5.14 -5.21 -2.12
C LYS A 73 -4.72 -6.23 -1.06
N ASP A 74 -4.79 -7.51 -1.40
CA ASP A 74 -4.47 -8.58 -0.47
C ASP A 74 -3.00 -8.53 -0.03
N VAL A 75 -2.08 -8.44 -0.99
CA VAL A 75 -0.65 -8.39 -0.68
C VAL A 75 -0.31 -7.17 0.17
N THR A 76 -0.80 -6.00 -0.24
CA THR A 76 -0.51 -4.76 0.47
C THR A 76 -1.11 -4.76 1.87
N GLY A 77 -2.39 -5.10 1.96
CA GLY A 77 -3.12 -5.06 3.24
C GLY A 77 -2.57 -6.04 4.26
N ARG A 78 -2.31 -7.26 3.84
CA ARG A 78 -1.78 -8.28 4.76
C ARG A 78 -0.43 -7.91 5.32
N HIS A 79 0.45 -7.36 4.48
CA HIS A 79 1.78 -6.97 4.96
C HIS A 79 1.71 -5.81 5.93
N LEU A 80 0.86 -4.82 5.65
CA LEU A 80 0.70 -3.70 6.58
C LEU A 80 0.11 -4.16 7.91
N GLU A 81 -0.92 -5.00 7.88
CA GLU A 81 -1.52 -5.52 9.11
C GLU A 81 -0.52 -6.32 9.92
N ARG A 82 0.33 -7.09 9.26
CA ARG A 82 1.36 -7.86 9.94
C ARG A 82 2.41 -6.96 10.58
N PHE A 83 2.89 -5.94 9.85
CA PHE A 83 3.88 -5.01 10.38
C PHE A 83 3.31 -4.15 11.52
N GLY A 84 2.03 -3.81 11.43
CA GLY A 84 1.34 -2.98 12.42
C GLY A 84 0.53 -3.76 13.44
N GLU A 85 0.79 -5.04 13.61
CA GLU A 85 0.02 -5.89 14.53
C GLU A 85 -0.02 -5.35 15.94
N LYS A 86 1.10 -4.85 16.44
CA LYS A 86 1.18 -4.29 17.79
C LYS A 86 0.35 -3.01 17.95
N ASP A 87 0.15 -2.29 16.87
CA ASP A 87 -0.65 -1.07 16.86
C ASP A 87 -2.11 -1.37 16.50
N GLY A 88 -2.44 -2.63 16.23
CA GLY A 88 -3.80 -3.02 15.90
C GLY A 88 -4.30 -2.49 14.57
N LEU A 89 -3.40 -2.33 13.59
CA LEU A 89 -3.79 -1.78 12.30
C LEU A 89 -4.74 -2.70 11.55
N VAL A 90 -5.80 -2.11 10.99
CA VAL A 90 -6.78 -2.83 10.18
C VAL A 90 -6.90 -2.11 8.84
N VAL A 91 -6.80 -2.86 7.75
CA VAL A 91 -6.89 -2.32 6.41
C VAL A 91 -8.27 -2.63 5.82
N THR A 92 -9.02 -1.58 5.53
CA THR A 92 -10.34 -1.70 4.90
C THR A 92 -10.31 -0.94 3.58
N TRP A 93 -10.50 -1.65 2.48
CA TRP A 93 -10.47 -1.08 1.16
C TRP A 93 -11.85 -0.58 0.72
N GLN A 94 -11.86 0.54 0.06
CA GLN A 94 -13.10 1.12 -0.46
C GLN A 94 -13.00 1.42 -1.94
#